data_e8369a62b9cc8b7a4f10880a34163c70
#
_entry.id   e8369a62b9cc8b7a4f10880a34163c70
#
_cell.length_a   1.000
_cell.length_b   1.000
_cell.length_c   1.000
_cell.angle_alpha   90.00
_cell.angle_beta   90.00
_cell.angle_gamma   90.00
#
_symmetry.space_group_name_H-M   'P 1'
#
loop_
_entity.id
_entity.type
_entity.pdbx_description
1 polymer ?
#
loop_
_entity_poly.entity_id
_entity_poly.type
_entity_poly.pdbx_seq_one_letter_code
_entity_poly.pdbx_strand_id
1 'polypeptide(L)'
;VHVIGCGAYARESFVSKVPIRGVADFEGVKVRSPEGLAADVFRRAGAAPVSMAGSETYGALEKGVIDAADNSAYANNDANGMHKIAKFPIYPGIHSTPILQFTIGEAVAEELSDAEMVALETWYLAAYNGLRQHFERLDRQLVARDKAAGEIEVIDWPREERDAMRLIAQEAWADFAAGSDLAKEVFDAHVSFMKEAGLL
;
A
#
# COMPACT_ATOMS: atom_id res chain seq x y z
N VAL A 1 10.71 -8.19 21.09
CA VAL A 1 10.66 -8.61 19.68
C VAL A 1 11.93 -8.13 18.99
N HIS A 2 12.67 -9.03 18.37
CA HIS A 2 13.87 -8.73 17.61
C HIS A 2 13.55 -8.49 16.13
N VAL A 3 14.06 -7.40 15.55
CA VAL A 3 13.85 -7.04 14.14
C VAL A 3 15.01 -7.59 13.31
N ILE A 4 14.74 -8.54 12.42
CA ILE A 4 15.73 -9.10 11.49
C ILE A 4 15.99 -8.13 10.34
N GLY A 5 14.96 -7.46 9.87
CA GLY A 5 15.07 -6.47 8.81
C GLY A 5 13.74 -5.91 8.37
N CYS A 6 13.83 -4.85 7.58
CA CYS A 6 12.67 -4.25 6.94
C CYS A 6 13.05 -3.79 5.52
N GLY A 7 12.05 -3.69 4.66
CA GLY A 7 12.28 -3.23 3.30
C GLY A 7 11.00 -2.91 2.56
N ALA A 8 11.13 -2.11 1.50
CA ALA A 8 10.01 -1.67 0.69
C ALA A 8 9.46 -2.80 -0.17
N TYR A 9 8.22 -3.18 -0.03
CA TYR A 9 7.53 -4.18 -0.84
C TYR A 9 7.21 -3.65 -2.24
N ALA A 10 6.61 -4.48 -3.07
CA ALA A 10 6.10 -4.07 -4.37
C ALA A 10 5.04 -2.97 -4.22
N ARG A 11 4.87 -2.21 -5.29
CA ARG A 11 3.90 -1.12 -5.33
C ARG A 11 2.49 -1.64 -5.15
N GLU A 12 1.72 -1.05 -4.26
CA GLU A 12 0.34 -1.43 -4.08
C GLU A 12 -0.52 -1.08 -5.29
N SER A 13 -1.58 -1.85 -5.46
CA SER A 13 -2.66 -1.63 -6.41
C SER A 13 -3.96 -1.50 -5.61
N PHE A 14 -4.74 -0.51 -5.95
CA PHE A 14 -6.05 -0.32 -5.34
C PHE A 14 -7.09 -1.12 -6.11
N VAL A 15 -7.94 -1.89 -5.43
CA VAL A 15 -9.03 -2.62 -6.07
C VAL A 15 -10.35 -1.88 -5.91
N SER A 16 -11.14 -1.76 -6.97
CA SER A 16 -12.40 -1.03 -6.93
C SER A 16 -13.47 -1.65 -7.82
N LYS A 17 -14.71 -1.64 -7.32
CA LYS A 17 -15.92 -2.00 -8.07
C LYS A 17 -16.47 -0.81 -8.85
N VAL A 18 -16.04 0.39 -8.53
CA VAL A 18 -16.46 1.65 -9.16
C VAL A 18 -15.23 2.34 -9.76
N PRO A 19 -15.38 3.06 -10.86
CA PRO A 19 -14.26 3.78 -11.47
C PRO A 19 -13.88 4.98 -10.59
N ILE A 20 -12.65 4.99 -10.07
CA ILE A 20 -12.07 6.10 -9.29
C ILE A 20 -10.89 6.64 -10.10
N ARG A 21 -11.11 7.72 -10.86
CA ARG A 21 -10.13 8.31 -11.78
C ARG A 21 -9.40 9.51 -11.20
N GLY A 22 -9.84 9.99 -10.04
CA GLY A 22 -9.24 11.13 -9.35
C GLY A 22 -9.78 11.25 -7.93
N VAL A 23 -9.29 12.26 -7.22
CA VAL A 23 -9.65 12.49 -5.80
C VAL A 23 -11.15 12.68 -5.62
N ALA A 24 -11.81 13.41 -6.52
CA ALA A 24 -13.24 13.71 -6.43
C ALA A 24 -14.13 12.44 -6.47
N ASP A 25 -13.66 11.38 -7.12
CA ASP A 25 -14.42 10.13 -7.24
C ASP A 25 -14.47 9.32 -5.93
N PHE A 26 -13.71 9.72 -4.90
CA PHE A 26 -13.78 9.11 -3.57
C PHE A 26 -15.03 9.51 -2.77
N GLU A 27 -15.74 10.54 -3.16
CA GLU A 27 -16.88 11.04 -2.38
C GLU A 27 -17.91 9.94 -2.09
N GLY A 28 -18.07 9.61 -0.81
CA GLY A 28 -18.99 8.59 -0.33
C GLY A 28 -18.59 7.12 -0.61
N VAL A 29 -17.46 6.87 -1.28
CA VAL A 29 -16.99 5.49 -1.54
C VAL A 29 -16.57 4.81 -0.24
N LYS A 30 -17.10 3.63 0.02
CA LYS A 30 -16.71 2.80 1.17
C LYS A 30 -15.40 2.09 0.85
N VAL A 31 -14.31 2.57 1.44
CA VAL A 31 -12.96 2.09 1.18
C VAL A 31 -12.45 1.27 2.36
N ARG A 32 -12.12 -0.01 2.12
CA ARG A 32 -11.31 -0.74 3.09
C ARG A 32 -9.91 -0.14 3.12
N SER A 33 -9.48 0.26 4.29
CA SER A 33 -8.13 0.76 4.54
C SER A 33 -7.61 0.23 5.87
N PRO A 34 -6.29 0.05 6.04
CA PRO A 34 -5.71 -0.07 7.38
C PRO A 34 -6.10 1.12 8.25
N GLU A 35 -6.17 0.89 9.56
CA GLU A 35 -6.37 1.99 10.52
C GLU A 35 -5.19 2.98 10.51
N GLY A 36 -5.40 4.16 11.10
CA GLY A 36 -4.38 5.17 11.26
C GLY A 36 -4.33 6.17 10.10
N LEU A 37 -3.12 6.57 9.71
CA LEU A 37 -2.91 7.65 8.73
C LEU A 37 -3.53 7.38 7.37
N ALA A 38 -3.49 6.15 6.87
CA ALA A 38 -4.09 5.82 5.56
C ALA A 38 -5.61 6.06 5.57
N ALA A 39 -6.30 5.61 6.62
CA ALA A 39 -7.73 5.85 6.76
C ALA A 39 -8.06 7.35 6.88
N ASP A 40 -7.21 8.14 7.55
CA ASP A 40 -7.42 9.58 7.66
C ASP A 40 -7.26 10.27 6.31
N VAL A 41 -6.25 9.89 5.52
CA VAL A 41 -6.05 10.41 4.16
C VAL A 41 -7.26 10.11 3.27
N PHE A 42 -7.78 8.88 3.27
CA PHE A 42 -8.97 8.54 2.50
C PHE A 42 -10.22 9.31 2.96
N ARG A 43 -10.37 9.50 4.27
CA ARG A 43 -11.48 10.31 4.81
C ARG A 43 -11.40 11.77 4.35
N ARG A 44 -10.23 12.37 4.35
CA ARG A 44 -10.01 13.73 3.85
C ARG A 44 -10.24 13.84 2.34
N ALA A 45 -10.02 12.76 1.60
CA ALA A 45 -10.35 12.69 0.18
C ALA A 45 -11.85 12.48 -0.10
N GLY A 46 -12.72 12.40 0.93
CA GLY A 46 -14.17 12.24 0.78
C GLY A 46 -14.67 10.80 0.91
N ALA A 47 -13.78 9.82 1.05
CA ALA A 47 -14.18 8.42 1.23
C ALA A 47 -14.75 8.13 2.62
N ALA A 48 -15.45 7.01 2.74
CA ALA A 48 -15.89 6.40 3.99
C ALA A 48 -14.99 5.19 4.32
N PRO A 49 -13.88 5.38 5.07
CA PRO A 49 -12.97 4.28 5.40
C PRO A 49 -13.64 3.25 6.29
N VAL A 50 -13.42 1.97 5.99
CA VAL A 50 -13.88 0.82 6.76
C VAL A 50 -12.67 -0.01 7.16
N SER A 51 -12.44 -0.17 8.45
CA SER A 51 -11.36 -1.01 8.97
C SER A 51 -11.80 -2.46 9.06
N MET A 52 -11.00 -3.35 8.47
CA MET A 52 -11.19 -4.80 8.56
C MET A 52 -9.90 -5.53 8.21
N ALA A 53 -9.80 -6.79 8.62
CA ALA A 53 -8.69 -7.65 8.26
C ALA A 53 -8.60 -7.84 6.73
N GLY A 54 -7.38 -7.95 6.20
CA GLY A 54 -7.16 -8.18 4.76
C GLY A 54 -7.83 -9.46 4.25
N SER A 55 -7.93 -10.49 5.08
CA SER A 55 -8.62 -11.75 4.77
C SER A 55 -10.13 -11.61 4.56
N GLU A 56 -10.73 -10.54 5.07
CA GLU A 56 -12.17 -10.27 4.93
C GLU A 56 -12.51 -9.45 3.68
N THR A 57 -11.50 -8.83 3.06
CA THR A 57 -11.66 -7.86 1.96
C THR A 57 -12.42 -8.45 0.78
N TYR A 58 -12.09 -9.68 0.35
CA TYR A 58 -12.78 -10.32 -0.78
C TYR A 58 -14.30 -10.45 -0.52
N GLY A 59 -14.67 -11.03 0.63
CA GLY A 59 -16.07 -11.22 0.98
C GLY A 59 -16.82 -9.91 1.18
N ALA A 60 -16.15 -8.87 1.68
CA ALA A 60 -16.73 -7.55 1.87
C ALA A 60 -17.00 -6.85 0.52
N LEU A 61 -16.06 -6.95 -0.44
CA LEU A 61 -16.25 -6.50 -1.82
C LEU A 61 -17.41 -7.26 -2.51
N GLU A 62 -17.39 -8.58 -2.42
CA GLU A 62 -18.40 -9.43 -3.04
C GLU A 62 -19.83 -9.09 -2.56
N LYS A 63 -19.99 -8.92 -1.25
CA LYS A 63 -21.28 -8.59 -0.60
C LYS A 63 -21.68 -7.12 -0.69
N GLY A 64 -20.82 -6.24 -1.20
CA GLY A 64 -21.07 -4.79 -1.29
C GLY A 64 -21.01 -4.07 0.06
N VAL A 65 -20.36 -4.65 1.06
CA VAL A 65 -20.06 -3.97 2.34
C VAL A 65 -19.10 -2.82 2.10
N ILE A 66 -18.13 -3.01 1.19
CA ILE A 66 -17.20 -2.01 0.69
C ILE A 66 -17.28 -1.93 -0.84
N ASP A 67 -16.90 -0.79 -1.38
CA ASP A 67 -16.88 -0.51 -2.81
C ASP A 67 -15.48 -0.66 -3.39
N ALA A 68 -14.47 -0.41 -2.56
CA ALA A 68 -13.06 -0.44 -2.94
C ALA A 68 -12.17 -0.83 -1.76
N ALA A 69 -10.92 -1.19 -2.05
CA ALA A 69 -9.95 -1.53 -1.01
C ALA A 69 -8.52 -1.16 -1.40
N ASP A 70 -7.83 -0.57 -0.44
CA ASP A 70 -6.38 -0.53 -0.38
C ASP A 70 -5.90 -1.88 0.19
N ASN A 71 -5.20 -2.68 -0.61
CA ASN A 71 -4.97 -4.07 -0.22
C ASN A 71 -3.54 -4.54 -0.43
N SER A 72 -3.09 -4.78 -1.68
CA SER A 72 -1.76 -5.36 -1.94
C SER A 72 -1.30 -5.10 -3.38
N ALA A 73 -0.17 -5.69 -3.79
CA ALA A 73 0.30 -5.64 -5.16
C ALA A 73 -0.74 -6.19 -6.14
N TYR A 74 -0.70 -5.73 -7.39
CA TYR A 74 -1.65 -6.14 -8.43
C TYR A 74 -1.74 -7.66 -8.58
N ALA A 75 -0.58 -8.33 -8.58
CA ALA A 75 -0.50 -9.79 -8.69
C ALA A 75 -1.15 -10.52 -7.51
N ASN A 76 -1.03 -9.99 -6.30
CA ASN A 76 -1.68 -10.58 -5.13
C ASN A 76 -3.20 -10.43 -5.22
N ASN A 77 -3.67 -9.27 -5.65
CA ASN A 77 -5.09 -9.00 -5.83
C ASN A 77 -5.70 -9.90 -6.92
N ASP A 78 -4.96 -10.13 -8.01
CA ASP A 78 -5.35 -11.06 -9.08
C ASP A 78 -5.41 -12.52 -8.56
N ALA A 79 -4.34 -12.97 -7.89
CA ALA A 79 -4.26 -14.33 -7.33
C ALA A 79 -5.38 -14.62 -6.31
N ASN A 80 -5.77 -13.61 -5.52
CA ASN A 80 -6.87 -13.70 -4.58
C ASN A 80 -8.26 -13.55 -5.23
N GLY A 81 -8.32 -13.43 -6.55
CA GLY A 81 -9.55 -13.35 -7.31
C GLY A 81 -10.28 -12.00 -7.23
N MET A 82 -9.67 -10.97 -6.64
CA MET A 82 -10.33 -9.67 -6.45
C MET A 82 -10.73 -9.02 -7.76
N HIS A 83 -9.94 -9.18 -8.82
CA HIS A 83 -10.23 -8.65 -10.15
C HIS A 83 -11.42 -9.33 -10.85
N LYS A 84 -11.92 -10.46 -10.30
CA LYS A 84 -13.17 -11.07 -10.79
C LYS A 84 -14.40 -10.24 -10.44
N ILE A 85 -14.36 -9.54 -9.30
CA ILE A 85 -15.46 -8.75 -8.74
C ILE A 85 -15.23 -7.25 -8.77
N ALA A 86 -13.98 -6.79 -8.68
CA ALA A 86 -13.56 -5.39 -8.72
C ALA A 86 -12.90 -5.09 -10.08
N LYS A 87 -13.68 -4.55 -11.01
CA LYS A 87 -13.28 -4.40 -12.42
C LYS A 87 -12.53 -3.11 -12.74
N PHE A 88 -12.30 -2.26 -11.76
CA PHE A 88 -11.65 -0.96 -11.92
C PHE A 88 -10.42 -0.83 -11.00
N PRO A 89 -9.42 -1.75 -11.09
CA PRO A 89 -8.22 -1.60 -10.31
C PRO A 89 -7.44 -0.36 -10.73
N ILE A 90 -6.83 0.32 -9.75
CA ILE A 90 -5.92 1.43 -10.00
C ILE A 90 -4.48 0.93 -9.93
N TYR A 91 -3.74 1.08 -11.01
CA TYR A 91 -2.33 0.69 -11.06
C TYR A 91 -1.53 1.62 -12.00
N PRO A 92 -0.39 2.16 -11.56
CA PRO A 92 0.17 2.05 -10.19
C PRO A 92 -0.79 2.56 -9.12
N GLY A 93 -0.71 2.01 -7.90
CA GLY A 93 -1.58 2.42 -6.80
C GLY A 93 -1.51 3.91 -6.48
N ILE A 94 -2.48 4.39 -5.72
CA ILE A 94 -2.63 5.81 -5.38
C ILE A 94 -1.50 6.26 -4.45
N HIS A 95 -1.16 5.40 -3.51
CA HIS A 95 -0.06 5.58 -2.58
C HIS A 95 0.80 4.32 -2.54
N SER A 96 1.86 4.43 -1.83
CA SER A 96 2.67 3.43 -1.18
C SER A 96 3.38 2.37 -1.99
N THR A 97 4.54 2.25 -1.48
CA THR A 97 5.36 1.06 -1.42
C THR A 97 5.41 0.71 0.06
N PRO A 98 4.62 -0.25 0.56
CA PRO A 98 4.58 -0.56 1.98
C PRO A 98 5.91 -1.15 2.43
N ILE A 99 6.26 -0.93 3.69
CA ILE A 99 7.43 -1.53 4.30
C ILE A 99 7.00 -2.82 4.98
N LEU A 100 7.61 -3.94 4.59
CA LEU A 100 7.49 -5.20 5.30
C LEU A 100 8.62 -5.31 6.31
N GLN A 101 8.26 -5.73 7.52
CA GLN A 101 9.17 -5.96 8.61
C GLN A 101 9.17 -7.46 8.95
N PHE A 102 10.37 -8.03 9.05
CA PHE A 102 10.54 -9.40 9.53
C PHE A 102 11.05 -9.37 10.96
N THR A 103 10.30 -9.98 11.85
CA THR A 103 10.58 -10.02 13.28
C THR A 103 10.52 -11.44 13.82
N ILE A 104 11.33 -11.71 14.86
CA ILE A 104 11.28 -12.93 15.64
C ILE A 104 11.04 -12.62 17.12
N GLY A 105 10.59 -13.61 17.87
CA GLY A 105 10.49 -13.50 19.33
C GLY A 105 11.87 -13.31 19.96
N GLU A 106 11.95 -12.53 21.04
CA GLU A 106 13.22 -12.28 21.73
C GLU A 106 13.88 -13.59 22.20
N ALA A 107 13.11 -14.51 22.79
CA ALA A 107 13.61 -15.81 23.22
C ALA A 107 14.23 -16.62 22.07
N VAL A 108 13.69 -16.53 20.86
CA VAL A 108 14.28 -17.18 19.68
C VAL A 108 15.57 -16.49 19.26
N ALA A 109 15.60 -15.14 19.32
CA ALA A 109 16.81 -14.39 19.00
C ALA A 109 17.97 -14.70 19.95
N GLU A 110 17.68 -14.90 21.24
CA GLU A 110 18.67 -15.27 22.26
C GLU A 110 19.23 -16.68 22.09
N GLU A 111 18.51 -17.59 21.42
CA GLU A 111 18.96 -18.95 21.12
C GLU A 111 19.86 -19.02 19.89
N LEU A 112 19.82 -18.01 19.00
CA LEU A 112 20.63 -17.98 17.79
C LEU A 112 22.07 -17.53 18.08
N SER A 113 23.04 -18.23 17.49
CA SER A 113 24.42 -17.73 17.45
C SER A 113 24.56 -16.51 16.52
N ASP A 114 25.63 -15.75 16.71
CA ASP A 114 25.94 -14.59 15.84
C ASP A 114 25.99 -15.00 14.35
N ALA A 115 26.54 -16.17 14.04
CA ALA A 115 26.60 -16.65 12.66
C ALA A 115 25.22 -16.98 12.06
N GLU A 116 24.32 -17.54 12.86
CA GLU A 116 22.94 -17.82 12.44
C GLU A 116 22.14 -16.52 12.27
N MET A 117 22.34 -15.54 13.15
CA MET A 117 21.72 -14.23 13.02
C MET A 117 22.16 -13.53 11.75
N VAL A 118 23.46 -13.46 11.47
CA VAL A 118 23.99 -12.88 10.21
C VAL A 118 23.47 -13.62 8.97
N ALA A 119 23.37 -14.95 9.05
CA ALA A 119 22.80 -15.74 7.95
C ALA A 119 21.33 -15.40 7.71
N LEU A 120 20.54 -15.23 8.76
CA LEU A 120 19.13 -14.90 8.70
C LEU A 120 18.90 -13.48 8.13
N GLU A 121 19.66 -12.50 8.60
CA GLU A 121 19.63 -11.12 8.08
C GLU A 121 20.02 -11.06 6.59
N THR A 122 21.09 -11.77 6.22
CA THR A 122 21.57 -11.83 4.83
C THR A 122 20.54 -12.51 3.93
N TRP A 123 19.96 -13.62 4.40
CA TRP A 123 18.88 -14.30 3.67
C TRP A 123 17.68 -13.38 3.47
N TYR A 124 17.24 -12.70 4.52
CA TYR A 124 16.09 -11.79 4.44
C TYR A 124 16.33 -10.70 3.41
N LEU A 125 17.49 -10.05 3.45
CA LEU A 125 17.84 -8.98 2.52
C LEU A 125 17.84 -9.47 1.06
N ALA A 126 18.43 -10.65 0.80
CA ALA A 126 18.48 -11.23 -0.54
C ALA A 126 17.10 -11.68 -1.02
N ALA A 127 16.36 -12.41 -0.21
CA ALA A 127 15.02 -12.91 -0.52
C ALA A 127 14.04 -11.76 -0.77
N TYR A 128 14.13 -10.72 0.06
CA TYR A 128 13.25 -9.57 0.00
C TYR A 128 13.45 -8.76 -1.30
N ASN A 129 14.69 -8.47 -1.67
CA ASN A 129 15.00 -7.79 -2.93
C ASN A 129 14.56 -8.60 -4.16
N GLY A 130 14.75 -9.90 -4.13
CA GLY A 130 14.28 -10.81 -5.17
C GLY A 130 12.75 -10.83 -5.27
N LEU A 131 12.05 -10.88 -4.14
CA LEU A 131 10.60 -10.85 -4.06
C LEU A 131 10.03 -9.56 -4.66
N ARG A 132 10.56 -8.41 -4.29
CA ARG A 132 10.15 -7.11 -4.82
C ARG A 132 10.28 -7.06 -6.34
N GLN A 133 11.43 -7.42 -6.88
CA GLN A 133 11.67 -7.44 -8.32
C GLN A 133 10.73 -8.42 -9.06
N HIS A 134 10.45 -9.57 -8.44
CA HIS A 134 9.52 -10.55 -8.97
C HIS A 134 8.11 -9.95 -9.10
N PHE A 135 7.58 -9.36 -8.04
CA PHE A 135 6.23 -8.77 -8.05
C PHE A 135 6.13 -7.57 -8.99
N GLU A 136 7.12 -6.69 -9.02
CA GLU A 136 7.11 -5.55 -9.97
C GLU A 136 7.09 -5.99 -11.44
N ARG A 137 7.73 -7.11 -11.76
CA ARG A 137 7.67 -7.71 -13.09
C ARG A 137 6.31 -8.37 -13.36
N LEU A 138 5.82 -9.15 -12.39
CA LEU A 138 4.56 -9.88 -12.52
C LEU A 138 3.38 -8.91 -12.64
N ASP A 139 3.35 -7.86 -11.84
CA ASP A 139 2.33 -6.80 -11.92
C ASP A 139 2.24 -6.23 -13.34
N ARG A 140 3.38 -5.85 -13.92
CA ARG A 140 3.41 -5.32 -15.29
C ARG A 140 2.89 -6.32 -16.33
N GLN A 141 3.19 -7.59 -16.17
CA GLN A 141 2.71 -8.65 -17.05
C GLN A 141 1.19 -8.83 -16.94
N LEU A 142 0.66 -8.87 -15.73
CA LEU A 142 -0.76 -9.03 -15.48
C LEU A 142 -1.56 -7.81 -15.91
N VAL A 143 -1.07 -6.60 -15.64
CA VAL A 143 -1.67 -5.35 -16.13
C VAL A 143 -1.74 -5.34 -17.67
N ALA A 144 -0.68 -5.75 -18.35
CA ALA A 144 -0.68 -5.83 -19.81
C ALA A 144 -1.69 -6.87 -20.32
N ARG A 145 -1.78 -8.04 -19.67
CA ARG A 145 -2.78 -9.07 -19.97
C ARG A 145 -4.20 -8.51 -19.87
N ASP A 146 -4.51 -7.84 -18.75
CA ASP A 146 -5.86 -7.38 -18.45
C ASP A 146 -6.29 -6.21 -19.36
N LYS A 147 -5.35 -5.30 -19.66
CA LYS A 147 -5.57 -4.25 -20.66
C LYS A 147 -5.84 -4.82 -22.06
N ALA A 148 -5.14 -5.90 -22.46
CA ALA A 148 -5.35 -6.56 -23.74
C ALA A 148 -6.67 -7.35 -23.82
N ALA A 149 -7.09 -7.96 -22.71
CA ALA A 149 -8.35 -8.70 -22.62
C ALA A 149 -9.58 -7.77 -22.63
N GLY A 150 -9.47 -6.55 -22.11
CA GLY A 150 -10.55 -5.57 -22.08
C GLY A 150 -11.71 -5.86 -21.13
N GLU A 151 -11.57 -6.89 -20.26
CA GLU A 151 -12.60 -7.24 -19.27
C GLU A 151 -12.46 -6.45 -17.95
N ILE A 152 -11.29 -5.84 -17.77
CA ILE A 152 -10.89 -5.05 -16.59
C ILE A 152 -10.39 -3.71 -17.11
N GLU A 153 -10.92 -2.64 -16.58
CA GLU A 153 -10.41 -1.30 -16.85
C GLU A 153 -9.34 -0.95 -15.81
N VAL A 154 -8.08 -1.13 -16.17
CA VAL A 154 -6.96 -0.72 -15.32
C VAL A 154 -6.79 0.79 -15.40
N ILE A 155 -7.12 1.47 -14.33
CA ILE A 155 -7.05 2.93 -14.21
C ILE A 155 -5.64 3.34 -13.81
N ASP A 156 -5.07 4.29 -14.53
CA ASP A 156 -3.84 4.99 -14.18
C ASP A 156 -4.16 6.46 -13.93
N TRP A 157 -3.92 6.90 -12.71
CA TRP A 157 -4.22 8.28 -12.33
C TRP A 157 -3.27 9.25 -13.03
N PRO A 158 -3.77 10.36 -13.58
CA PRO A 158 -2.92 11.42 -14.07
C PRO A 158 -2.09 12.05 -12.94
N ARG A 159 -1.01 12.72 -13.30
CA ARG A 159 -0.08 13.28 -12.33
C ARG A 159 -0.76 14.28 -11.40
N GLU A 160 -1.64 15.11 -11.94
CA GLU A 160 -2.35 16.15 -11.21
C GLU A 160 -3.19 15.57 -10.05
N GLU A 161 -3.85 14.43 -10.28
CA GLU A 161 -4.65 13.75 -9.26
C GLU A 161 -3.75 13.11 -8.19
N ARG A 162 -2.60 12.57 -8.61
CA ARG A 162 -1.59 12.04 -7.65
C ARG A 162 -1.01 13.14 -6.78
N ASP A 163 -0.75 14.32 -7.37
CA ASP A 163 -0.23 15.47 -6.64
C ASP A 163 -1.29 16.04 -5.69
N ALA A 164 -2.56 16.09 -6.11
CA ALA A 164 -3.68 16.47 -5.23
C ALA A 164 -3.81 15.52 -4.02
N MET A 165 -3.72 14.20 -4.24
CA MET A 165 -3.77 13.22 -3.15
C MET A 165 -2.57 13.35 -2.20
N ARG A 166 -1.37 13.68 -2.72
CA ARG A 166 -0.20 13.95 -1.88
C ARG A 166 -0.38 15.16 -0.97
N LEU A 167 -1.02 16.22 -1.44
CA LEU A 167 -1.30 17.40 -0.61
C LEU A 167 -2.22 17.01 0.55
N ILE A 168 -3.29 16.25 0.28
CA ILE A 168 -4.19 15.72 1.32
C ILE A 168 -3.41 14.86 2.32
N ALA A 169 -2.53 13.98 1.83
CA ALA A 169 -1.72 13.13 2.67
C ALA A 169 -0.77 13.94 3.57
N GLN A 170 -0.12 14.99 3.04
CA GLN A 170 0.78 15.84 3.82
C GLN A 170 0.06 16.56 4.96
N GLU A 171 -1.16 17.05 4.74
CA GLU A 171 -1.97 17.65 5.79
C GLU A 171 -2.27 16.64 6.91
N ALA A 172 -2.69 15.42 6.55
CA ALA A 172 -2.93 14.35 7.52
C ALA A 172 -1.67 13.98 8.31
N TRP A 173 -0.52 13.91 7.63
CA TRP A 173 0.75 13.59 8.28
C TRP A 173 1.22 14.71 9.22
N ALA A 174 1.04 15.97 8.81
CA ALA A 174 1.40 17.13 9.64
C ALA A 174 0.56 17.17 10.93
N ASP A 175 -0.74 16.93 10.82
CA ASP A 175 -1.64 16.88 11.97
C ASP A 175 -1.28 15.74 12.93
N PHE A 176 -0.95 14.57 12.40
CA PHE A 176 -0.46 13.45 13.21
C PHE A 176 0.88 13.78 13.88
N ALA A 177 1.79 14.38 13.15
CA ALA A 177 3.11 14.77 13.63
C ALA A 177 3.07 15.80 14.77
N ALA A 178 2.03 16.62 14.81
CA ALA A 178 1.83 17.58 15.91
C ALA A 178 1.62 16.92 17.29
N GLY A 179 1.37 15.60 17.32
CA GLY A 179 1.12 14.85 18.55
C GLY A 179 2.37 14.55 19.40
N SER A 180 3.59 14.61 18.84
CA SER A 180 4.83 14.41 19.58
C SER A 180 6.06 14.96 18.84
N ASP A 181 7.10 15.32 19.60
CA ASP A 181 8.36 15.82 19.04
C ASP A 181 9.03 14.82 18.12
N LEU A 182 9.02 13.52 18.48
CA LEU A 182 9.57 12.46 17.64
C LEU A 182 8.79 12.30 16.33
N ALA A 183 7.46 12.33 16.38
CA ALA A 183 6.64 12.26 15.16
C ALA A 183 6.92 13.45 14.24
N LYS A 184 7.10 14.64 14.82
CA LYS A 184 7.45 15.84 14.08
C LYS A 184 8.83 15.72 13.42
N GLU A 185 9.84 15.23 14.14
CA GLU A 185 11.19 15.01 13.60
C GLU A 185 11.15 14.05 12.40
N VAL A 186 10.42 12.94 12.53
CA VAL A 186 10.25 11.96 11.44
C VAL A 186 9.53 12.57 10.24
N PHE A 187 8.49 13.35 10.47
CA PHE A 187 7.75 14.05 9.41
C PHE A 187 8.66 15.05 8.67
N ASP A 188 9.39 15.88 9.40
CA ASP A 188 10.29 16.89 8.84
C ASP A 188 11.40 16.23 8.00
N ALA A 189 11.96 15.11 8.47
CA ALA A 189 12.95 14.32 7.71
C ALA A 189 12.38 13.73 6.42
N HIS A 190 11.15 13.19 6.47
CA HIS A 190 10.46 12.68 5.28
C HIS A 190 10.18 13.76 4.25
N VAL A 191 9.64 14.89 4.69
CA VAL A 191 9.34 16.03 3.81
C VAL A 191 10.62 16.59 3.16
N SER A 192 11.72 16.69 3.93
CA SER A 192 13.01 17.10 3.40
C SER A 192 13.48 16.16 2.29
N PHE A 193 13.47 14.86 2.56
CA PHE A 193 13.83 13.84 1.57
C PHE A 193 12.96 13.92 0.30
N MET A 194 11.65 14.07 0.45
CA MET A 194 10.74 14.16 -0.70
C MET A 194 11.03 15.39 -1.57
N LYS A 195 11.37 16.54 -0.94
CA LYS A 195 11.79 17.76 -1.66
C LYS A 195 13.11 17.55 -2.40
N GLU A 196 14.09 16.96 -1.74
CA GLU A 196 15.39 16.63 -2.35
C GLU A 196 15.24 15.65 -3.53
N ALA A 197 14.29 14.74 -3.46
CA ALA A 197 13.98 13.76 -4.51
C ALA A 197 13.07 14.33 -5.62
N GLY A 198 12.64 15.59 -5.55
CA GLY A 198 11.73 16.21 -6.54
C GLY A 198 10.32 15.61 -6.55
N LEU A 199 9.88 15.08 -5.40
CA LEU A 199 8.55 14.51 -5.22
C LEU A 199 7.54 15.50 -4.62
N LEU A 200 8.04 16.62 -4.11
CA LEU A 200 7.28 17.77 -3.60
C LEU A 200 7.83 19.05 -4.20
#